data_6729caab67aeab7381e6d7ead575ddd6
#
_entry.id   6729caab67aeab7381e6d7ead575ddd6
#
_cell.length_a   1.000
_cell.length_b   1.000
_cell.length_c   1.000
_cell.angle_alpha   90.00
_cell.angle_beta   90.00
_cell.angle_gamma   90.00
#
_symmetry.space_group_name_H-M   'P 1'
#
loop_
_entity.id
_entity.type
_entity.pdbx_description
1 polymer ?
#
loop_
_entity_poly.entity_id
_entity_poly.type
_entity_poly.pdbx_seq_one_letter_code
_entity_poly.pdbx_strand_id
1 'polypeptide(L)'
;LHGHHMPDGSMFSNLMGYGGLTGDLNFYKKHPVIEFNTPKEDATYKIISVFKTSTYYAHGEFFNYMQAEFLSDAEFMNFVYNCRIRSLIDCPVMVNEDDTILTLSTCSYEFSGFRTVVVARKVREGESTSVDTDLAKLNKTPVFPDVYYQSRGGQRPEILTFKKANAKGIIDW
;
A
#
# COMPACT_ATOMS: atom_id res chain seq x y z
N LEU A 1 10.16 6.54 -0.05
CA LEU A 1 10.37 7.76 -0.86
C LEU A 1 9.10 8.61 -0.89
N HIS A 2 9.26 9.93 -0.85
CA HIS A 2 8.15 10.88 -0.96
C HIS A 2 8.42 11.82 -2.14
N GLY A 3 7.39 12.05 -2.97
CA GLY A 3 7.45 12.95 -4.11
C GLY A 3 6.20 13.82 -4.23
N HIS A 4 6.33 14.98 -4.87
CA HIS A 4 5.21 15.86 -5.11
C HIS A 4 4.19 15.26 -6.11
N HIS A 5 2.94 15.65 -5.94
CA HIS A 5 1.91 15.50 -6.96
C HIS A 5 1.85 16.82 -7.73
N MET A 6 2.48 16.85 -8.88
CA MET A 6 2.56 18.07 -9.70
C MET A 6 1.40 18.14 -10.70
N PRO A 7 0.78 19.32 -10.90
CA PRO A 7 -0.34 19.47 -11.84
C PRO A 7 0.01 19.16 -13.30
N ASP A 8 1.29 19.27 -13.67
CA ASP A 8 1.79 18.96 -15.01
C ASP A 8 2.01 17.45 -15.26
N GLY A 9 1.69 16.61 -14.28
CA GLY A 9 1.85 15.15 -14.35
C GLY A 9 3.25 14.65 -14.02
N SER A 10 4.17 15.53 -13.66
CA SER A 10 5.54 15.15 -13.28
C SER A 10 5.64 14.64 -11.84
N MET A 11 6.83 14.24 -11.43
CA MET A 11 7.15 13.66 -10.12
C MET A 11 6.35 12.38 -9.84
N PHE A 12 5.65 12.30 -8.70
CA PHE A 12 4.86 11.14 -8.29
C PHE A 12 3.36 11.26 -8.63
N SER A 13 3.00 12.14 -9.56
CA SER A 13 1.59 12.33 -9.97
C SER A 13 0.97 11.05 -10.50
N ASN A 14 1.74 10.19 -11.17
CA ASN A 14 1.27 8.91 -11.71
C ASN A 14 0.77 7.94 -10.63
N LEU A 15 1.16 8.09 -9.36
CA LEU A 15 0.64 7.27 -8.27
C LEU A 15 -0.87 7.48 -8.05
N MET A 16 -1.42 8.61 -8.49
CA MET A 16 -2.86 8.87 -8.45
C MET A 16 -3.65 7.99 -9.42
N GLY A 17 -3.00 7.41 -10.42
CA GLY A 17 -3.63 6.49 -11.37
C GLY A 17 -4.19 5.23 -10.71
N TYR A 18 -3.67 4.84 -9.55
CA TYR A 18 -4.20 3.68 -8.80
C TYR A 18 -5.57 3.95 -8.13
N GLY A 19 -6.10 5.17 -8.22
CA GLY A 19 -7.43 5.53 -7.80
C GLY A 19 -7.50 6.55 -6.66
N GLY A 20 -8.72 7.05 -6.43
CA GLY A 20 -9.07 7.94 -5.33
C GLY A 20 -9.41 7.16 -4.05
N LEU A 21 -10.64 7.31 -3.55
CA LEU A 21 -11.16 6.50 -2.43
C LEU A 21 -11.61 5.09 -2.86
N THR A 22 -11.63 4.83 -4.16
CA THR A 22 -11.80 3.50 -4.75
C THR A 22 -10.61 3.20 -5.62
N GLY A 23 -10.10 1.98 -5.58
CA GLY A 23 -8.98 1.56 -6.40
C GLY A 23 -9.32 1.55 -7.89
N ASP A 24 -8.32 1.81 -8.74
CA ASP A 24 -8.42 1.58 -10.19
C ASP A 24 -7.73 0.25 -10.56
N LEU A 25 -8.52 -0.79 -10.67
CA LEU A 25 -8.02 -2.13 -10.99
C LEU A 25 -7.43 -2.20 -12.39
N ASN A 26 -7.97 -1.45 -13.36
CA ASN A 26 -7.44 -1.43 -14.72
C ASN A 26 -6.08 -0.77 -14.79
N PHE A 27 -5.87 0.29 -14.02
CA PHE A 27 -4.56 0.93 -13.92
C PHE A 27 -3.56 -0.01 -13.24
N TYR A 28 -3.94 -0.65 -12.14
CA TYR A 28 -3.09 -1.65 -11.47
C TYR A 28 -2.68 -2.80 -12.42
N LYS A 29 -3.63 -3.36 -13.18
CA LYS A 29 -3.34 -4.44 -14.14
C LYS A 29 -2.33 -4.05 -15.21
N LYS A 30 -2.29 -2.78 -15.59
CA LYS A 30 -1.31 -2.24 -16.56
C LYS A 30 0.03 -1.89 -15.91
N HIS A 31 0.04 -1.57 -14.63
CA HIS A 31 1.21 -1.09 -13.89
C HIS A 31 1.38 -1.83 -12.54
N PRO A 32 1.52 -3.18 -12.54
CA PRO A 32 1.59 -3.96 -11.32
C PRO A 32 2.97 -3.97 -10.66
N VAL A 33 3.97 -3.38 -11.33
CA VAL A 33 5.37 -3.35 -10.88
C VAL A 33 5.94 -1.94 -10.93
N ILE A 34 6.99 -1.72 -10.16
CA ILE A 34 7.80 -0.50 -10.13
C ILE A 34 9.22 -0.88 -10.46
N GLU A 35 9.83 -0.21 -11.44
CA GLU A 35 11.27 -0.24 -11.67
C GLU A 35 11.92 0.87 -10.85
N PHE A 36 12.84 0.50 -9.99
CA PHE A 36 13.57 1.44 -9.16
C PHE A 36 15.06 1.16 -9.25
N ASN A 37 15.72 1.97 -10.08
CA ASN A 37 17.13 1.82 -10.41
C ASN A 37 17.97 2.82 -9.61
N THR A 38 19.08 2.36 -9.08
CA THR A 38 20.06 3.15 -8.34
C THR A 38 21.44 2.98 -9.00
N PRO A 39 22.43 3.82 -8.69
CA PRO A 39 23.79 3.61 -9.18
C PRO A 39 24.42 2.27 -8.78
N LYS A 40 23.84 1.58 -7.81
CA LYS A 40 24.35 0.31 -7.27
C LYS A 40 23.58 -0.90 -7.78
N GLU A 41 22.32 -0.71 -8.18
CA GLU A 41 21.42 -1.83 -8.47
C GLU A 41 20.23 -1.38 -9.31
N ASP A 42 19.87 -2.18 -10.30
CA ASP A 42 18.60 -2.12 -11.00
C ASP A 42 17.65 -3.14 -10.38
N ALA A 43 16.49 -2.68 -9.94
CA ALA A 43 15.56 -3.56 -9.22
C ALA A 43 14.11 -3.33 -9.64
N THR A 44 13.37 -4.43 -9.75
CA THR A 44 11.93 -4.46 -9.97
C THR A 44 11.21 -4.80 -8.66
N TYR A 45 10.13 -4.10 -8.38
CA TYR A 45 9.29 -4.31 -7.20
C TYR A 45 7.86 -4.60 -7.64
N LYS A 46 7.24 -5.65 -7.10
CA LYS A 46 5.82 -5.98 -7.30
C LYS A 46 4.96 -5.25 -6.28
N ILE A 47 3.95 -4.55 -6.74
CA ILE A 47 3.05 -3.80 -5.87
C ILE A 47 2.23 -4.77 -5.03
N ILE A 48 2.28 -4.56 -3.71
CA ILE A 48 1.57 -5.35 -2.70
C ILE A 48 0.41 -4.62 -2.06
N SER A 49 0.42 -3.28 -2.11
CA SER A 49 -0.63 -2.46 -1.51
C SER A 49 -0.65 -1.06 -2.11
N VAL A 50 -1.85 -0.51 -2.27
CA VAL A 50 -2.10 0.89 -2.63
C VAL A 50 -3.17 1.42 -1.71
N PHE A 51 -2.89 2.45 -0.92
CA PHE A 51 -3.84 2.96 0.05
C PHE A 51 -3.80 4.47 0.24
N LYS A 52 -4.85 4.98 0.88
CA LYS A 52 -4.96 6.37 1.30
C LYS A 52 -4.76 6.47 2.80
N THR A 53 -4.00 7.47 3.22
CA THR A 53 -3.77 7.77 4.63
C THR A 53 -3.71 9.27 4.86
N SER A 54 -3.66 9.70 6.10
CA SER A 54 -3.54 11.11 6.47
C SER A 54 -2.29 11.36 7.28
N THR A 55 -1.75 12.56 7.14
CA THR A 55 -0.67 13.06 7.98
C THR A 55 -1.17 13.92 9.15
N TYR A 56 -2.48 14.15 9.26
CA TYR A 56 -3.07 14.98 10.31
C TYR A 56 -3.55 14.13 11.48
N TYR A 57 -3.08 14.42 12.68
CA TYR A 57 -3.53 13.76 13.92
C TYR A 57 -5.04 13.91 14.17
N ALA A 58 -5.63 15.04 13.72
CA ALA A 58 -7.07 15.25 13.81
C ALA A 58 -7.91 14.25 13.00
N HIS A 59 -7.29 13.52 12.08
CA HIS A 59 -7.94 12.54 11.24
C HIS A 59 -7.94 11.12 11.82
N GLY A 60 -7.49 10.97 13.07
CA GLY A 60 -7.44 9.70 13.78
C GLY A 60 -6.03 9.15 13.95
N GLU A 61 -5.94 7.88 14.30
CA GLU A 61 -4.66 7.20 14.52
C GLU A 61 -3.78 7.21 13.26
N PHE A 62 -2.55 7.68 13.40
CA PHE A 62 -1.58 7.68 12.32
C PHE A 62 -0.96 6.29 12.13
N PHE A 63 -1.10 5.74 10.95
CA PHE A 63 -0.33 4.56 10.54
C PHE A 63 1.04 4.99 10.00
N ASN A 64 2.11 4.63 10.69
CA ASN A 64 3.48 4.98 10.28
C ASN A 64 3.94 4.18 9.06
N TYR A 65 3.45 4.54 7.88
CA TYR A 65 3.85 3.94 6.61
C TYR A 65 5.28 4.30 6.17
N MET A 66 5.93 5.21 6.89
CA MET A 66 7.32 5.64 6.62
C MET A 66 8.34 4.80 7.39
N GLN A 67 7.90 3.80 8.17
CA GLN A 67 8.79 2.91 8.89
C GLN A 67 9.75 2.22 7.92
N ALA A 68 11.06 2.35 8.17
CA ALA A 68 12.12 1.82 7.31
C ALA A 68 12.92 0.69 7.96
N GLU A 69 12.81 0.55 9.27
CA GLU A 69 13.52 -0.46 10.07
C GLU A 69 12.52 -1.25 10.91
N PHE A 70 12.76 -2.55 11.03
CA PHE A 70 11.93 -3.46 11.80
C PHE A 70 12.81 -4.24 12.76
N LEU A 71 12.39 -4.32 14.02
CA LEU A 71 13.16 -5.00 15.08
C LEU A 71 12.96 -6.51 15.08
N SER A 72 11.97 -7.01 14.34
CA SER A 72 11.67 -8.44 14.22
C SER A 72 10.81 -8.73 12.99
N ASP A 73 10.82 -9.99 12.56
CA ASP A 73 9.94 -10.51 11.50
C ASP A 73 8.47 -10.28 11.82
N ALA A 74 8.09 -10.43 13.09
CA ALA A 74 6.72 -10.18 13.53
C ALA A 74 6.29 -8.72 13.37
N GLU A 75 7.20 -7.76 13.60
CA GLU A 75 6.95 -6.34 13.37
C GLU A 75 6.83 -6.04 11.87
N PHE A 76 7.74 -6.59 11.05
CA PHE A 76 7.69 -6.47 9.60
C PHE A 76 6.37 -7.02 9.04
N MET A 77 6.01 -8.25 9.38
CA MET A 77 4.77 -8.87 8.89
C MET A 77 3.52 -8.12 9.40
N ASN A 78 3.57 -7.56 10.61
CA ASN A 78 2.49 -6.70 11.11
C ASN A 78 2.39 -5.38 10.31
N PHE A 79 3.50 -4.80 9.90
CA PHE A 79 3.52 -3.64 9.00
C PHE A 79 2.91 -3.98 7.64
N VAL A 80 3.34 -5.10 7.02
CA VAL A 80 2.78 -5.57 5.74
C VAL A 80 1.28 -5.83 5.84
N TYR A 81 0.83 -6.48 6.90
CA TYR A 81 -0.60 -6.70 7.18
C TYR A 81 -1.36 -5.38 7.25
N ASN A 82 -0.83 -4.39 7.96
CA ASN A 82 -1.41 -3.06 8.06
C ASN A 82 -1.47 -2.32 6.72
N CYS A 83 -0.50 -2.51 5.83
CA CYS A 83 -0.56 -2.01 4.46
C CYS A 83 -1.69 -2.70 3.68
N ARG A 84 -1.81 -4.02 3.80
CA ARG A 84 -2.79 -4.85 3.06
C ARG A 84 -4.24 -4.53 3.43
N ILE A 85 -4.57 -4.42 4.70
CA ILE A 85 -5.94 -4.10 5.13
C ILE A 85 -6.40 -2.70 4.73
N ARG A 86 -5.45 -1.80 4.47
CA ARG A 86 -5.71 -0.44 3.96
C ARG A 86 -5.75 -0.38 2.45
N SER A 87 -5.25 -1.40 1.77
CA SER A 87 -5.14 -1.40 0.32
C SER A 87 -6.51 -1.30 -0.34
N LEU A 88 -6.59 -0.47 -1.37
CA LEU A 88 -7.76 -0.33 -2.24
C LEU A 88 -7.90 -1.52 -3.20
N ILE A 89 -6.82 -2.26 -3.38
CA ILE A 89 -6.69 -3.39 -4.29
C ILE A 89 -6.06 -4.56 -3.55
N ASP A 90 -6.68 -5.72 -3.62
CA ASP A 90 -6.10 -6.98 -3.18
C ASP A 90 -5.09 -7.44 -4.25
N CYS A 91 -3.81 -7.15 -4.00
CA CYS A 91 -2.73 -7.43 -4.94
C CYS A 91 -2.26 -8.89 -4.75
N PRO A 92 -2.21 -9.71 -5.82
CA PRO A 92 -1.88 -11.13 -5.73
C PRO A 92 -0.36 -11.38 -5.69
N VAL A 93 0.31 -10.84 -4.69
CA VAL A 93 1.76 -10.94 -4.50
C VAL A 93 2.05 -11.46 -3.10
N MET A 94 2.68 -12.62 -3.00
CA MET A 94 3.10 -13.20 -1.73
C MET A 94 4.21 -12.37 -1.08
N VAL A 95 4.16 -12.23 0.25
CA VAL A 95 5.18 -11.55 1.05
C VAL A 95 5.59 -12.45 2.21
N ASN A 96 6.87 -12.47 2.52
CA ASN A 96 7.42 -13.12 3.70
C ASN A 96 8.38 -12.18 4.46
N GLU A 97 8.86 -12.62 5.59
CA GLU A 97 9.70 -11.88 6.53
C GLU A 97 11.07 -11.45 5.97
N ASP A 98 11.57 -12.15 4.96
CA ASP A 98 12.88 -11.88 4.34
C ASP A 98 12.79 -10.84 3.19
N ASP A 99 11.60 -10.40 2.84
CA ASP A 99 11.39 -9.52 1.69
C ASP A 99 11.83 -8.08 1.97
N THR A 100 12.34 -7.45 0.95
CA THR A 100 12.64 -6.00 0.96
C THR A 100 11.49 -5.23 0.33
N ILE A 101 11.05 -4.16 0.98
CA ILE A 101 9.95 -3.33 0.52
C ILE A 101 10.40 -1.93 0.11
N LEU A 102 9.67 -1.38 -0.85
CA LEU A 102 9.75 0.01 -1.30
C LEU A 102 8.41 0.68 -1.03
N THR A 103 8.42 1.80 -0.32
CA THR A 103 7.23 2.62 -0.09
C THR A 103 7.37 3.94 -0.83
N LEU A 104 6.41 4.23 -1.71
CA LEU A 104 6.28 5.52 -2.41
C LEU A 104 5.07 6.26 -1.87
N SER A 105 5.18 7.57 -1.67
CA SER A 105 4.05 8.38 -1.23
C SER A 105 4.01 9.74 -1.90
N THR A 106 2.79 10.23 -2.16
CA THR A 106 2.54 11.56 -2.72
C THR A 106 1.32 12.21 -2.08
N CYS A 107 1.18 13.52 -2.27
CA CYS A 107 -0.02 14.25 -1.85
C CYS A 107 -1.25 13.76 -2.58
N SER A 108 -2.37 13.75 -1.90
CA SER A 108 -3.68 13.33 -2.39
C SER A 108 -4.73 14.31 -1.84
N TYR A 109 -5.83 14.50 -2.56
CA TYR A 109 -6.70 15.66 -2.33
C TYR A 109 -8.15 15.30 -1.94
N GLU A 110 -8.42 14.03 -1.66
CA GLU A 110 -9.75 13.57 -1.21
C GLU A 110 -10.14 14.18 0.14
N PHE A 111 -9.15 14.38 1.00
CA PHE A 111 -9.22 15.16 2.23
C PHE A 111 -7.93 15.96 2.40
N SER A 112 -7.98 17.06 3.13
CA SER A 112 -6.78 17.83 3.47
C SER A 112 -5.76 16.93 4.18
N GLY A 113 -4.49 17.01 3.80
CA GLY A 113 -3.42 16.21 4.40
C GLY A 113 -3.38 14.74 4.01
N PHE A 114 -4.23 14.29 3.05
CA PHE A 114 -4.18 12.91 2.57
C PHE A 114 -2.94 12.64 1.72
N ARG A 115 -2.59 11.37 1.72
CA ARG A 115 -1.52 10.79 0.91
C ARG A 115 -2.01 9.56 0.17
N THR A 116 -1.56 9.40 -1.07
CA THR A 116 -1.56 8.11 -1.75
C THR A 116 -0.23 7.43 -1.43
N VAL A 117 -0.31 6.20 -0.96
CA VAL A 117 0.85 5.37 -0.63
C VAL A 117 0.80 4.10 -1.45
N VAL A 118 1.91 3.78 -2.12
CA VAL A 118 2.11 2.54 -2.86
C VAL A 118 3.26 1.79 -2.21
N VAL A 119 3.00 0.56 -1.80
CA VAL A 119 4.00 -0.33 -1.21
C VAL A 119 4.24 -1.48 -2.15
N ALA A 120 5.50 -1.77 -2.42
CA ALA A 120 5.92 -2.82 -3.32
C ALA A 120 7.04 -3.66 -2.70
N ARG A 121 7.06 -4.95 -3.04
CA ARG A 121 8.06 -5.93 -2.62
C ARG A 121 9.07 -6.16 -3.75
N LYS A 122 10.35 -6.13 -3.42
CA LYS A 122 11.42 -6.44 -4.38
C LYS A 122 11.23 -7.85 -4.96
N VAL A 123 11.41 -7.99 -6.26
CA VAL A 123 11.44 -9.29 -6.92
C VAL A 123 12.61 -10.09 -6.37
N ARG A 124 12.34 -11.34 -5.96
CA ARG A 124 13.35 -12.24 -5.39
C ARG A 124 14.26 -12.77 -6.47
N GLU A 125 15.43 -13.22 -6.10
CA GLU A 125 16.35 -13.88 -7.03
C GLU A 125 15.68 -15.10 -7.70
N GLY A 126 15.75 -15.18 -9.02
CA GLY A 126 15.12 -16.25 -9.79
C GLY A 126 13.60 -16.17 -9.94
N GLU A 127 12.95 -15.17 -9.32
CA GLU A 127 11.51 -14.93 -9.47
C GLU A 127 11.23 -14.18 -10.77
N SER A 128 10.13 -14.54 -11.48
CA SER A 128 9.63 -13.76 -12.61
C SER A 128 9.21 -12.35 -12.14
N THR A 129 9.46 -11.32 -12.96
CA THR A 129 8.98 -9.96 -12.73
C THR A 129 7.49 -9.80 -12.97
N SER A 130 6.83 -10.76 -13.64
CA SER A 130 5.40 -10.70 -13.93
C SER A 130 4.54 -10.88 -12.66
N VAL A 131 3.34 -10.31 -12.70
CA VAL A 131 2.30 -10.50 -11.69
C VAL A 131 1.06 -11.08 -12.38
N ASP A 132 0.45 -12.12 -11.80
CA ASP A 132 -0.84 -12.64 -12.27
C ASP A 132 -1.97 -11.67 -11.86
N THR A 133 -2.12 -10.61 -12.66
CA THR A 133 -3.07 -9.53 -12.36
C THR A 133 -4.53 -9.94 -12.52
N ASP A 134 -4.84 -11.13 -13.06
CA ASP A 134 -6.21 -11.62 -13.16
C ASP A 134 -6.75 -12.07 -11.79
N LEU A 135 -5.87 -12.38 -10.88
CA LEU A 135 -6.22 -12.68 -9.49
C LEU A 135 -6.48 -11.41 -8.65
N ALA A 136 -6.07 -10.23 -9.14
CA ALA A 136 -6.28 -8.97 -8.42
C ALA A 136 -7.75 -8.58 -8.35
N LYS A 137 -8.16 -8.01 -7.21
CA LYS A 137 -9.54 -7.59 -6.95
C LYS A 137 -9.57 -6.22 -6.28
N LEU A 138 -10.69 -5.50 -6.40
CA LEU A 138 -10.93 -4.35 -5.55
C LEU A 138 -11.19 -4.82 -4.11
N ASN A 139 -10.47 -4.25 -3.16
CA ASN A 139 -10.80 -4.44 -1.75
C ASN A 139 -12.12 -3.73 -1.43
N LYS A 140 -13.10 -4.47 -0.96
CA LYS A 140 -14.45 -3.93 -0.66
C LYS A 140 -14.51 -3.21 0.70
N THR A 141 -13.54 -3.42 1.57
CA THR A 141 -13.52 -2.93 2.95
C THR A 141 -12.16 -2.39 3.36
N PRO A 142 -11.53 -1.49 2.55
CA PRO A 142 -10.24 -0.92 2.92
C PRO A 142 -10.38 -0.07 4.19
N VAL A 143 -9.39 -0.14 5.07
CA VAL A 143 -9.35 0.67 6.28
C VAL A 143 -8.84 2.06 5.95
N PHE A 144 -9.66 3.08 6.21
CA PHE A 144 -9.33 4.50 6.05
C PHE A 144 -9.01 5.19 7.39
N PRO A 145 -8.44 6.41 7.38
CA PRO A 145 -8.41 7.29 8.54
C PRO A 145 -9.83 7.62 9.04
N ASP A 146 -9.97 7.97 10.32
CA ASP A 146 -11.28 8.19 10.96
C ASP A 146 -12.10 9.31 10.30
N VAL A 147 -11.45 10.33 9.74
CA VAL A 147 -12.13 11.40 8.99
C VAL A 147 -12.98 10.88 7.83
N TYR A 148 -12.59 9.77 7.21
CA TYR A 148 -13.40 9.13 6.18
C TYR A 148 -14.75 8.69 6.74
N TYR A 149 -14.75 7.98 7.86
CA TYR A 149 -15.98 7.47 8.49
C TYR A 149 -16.82 8.59 9.08
N GLN A 150 -16.19 9.63 9.63
CA GLN A 150 -16.87 10.83 10.11
C GLN A 150 -17.62 11.56 9.00
N SER A 151 -17.05 11.61 7.79
CA SER A 151 -17.64 12.34 6.66
C SER A 151 -18.59 11.50 5.81
N ARG A 152 -18.37 10.19 5.71
CA ARG A 152 -19.12 9.28 4.82
C ARG A 152 -20.05 8.34 5.57
N GLY A 153 -19.95 8.29 6.89
CA GLY A 153 -20.65 7.32 7.74
C GLY A 153 -19.98 5.96 7.80
N GLY A 154 -20.52 5.08 8.62
CA GLY A 154 -19.97 3.76 8.90
C GLY A 154 -19.04 3.75 10.12
N GLN A 155 -18.48 2.60 10.40
CA GLN A 155 -17.52 2.41 11.50
C GLN A 155 -16.20 1.89 10.93
N ARG A 156 -15.10 2.43 11.46
CA ARG A 156 -13.76 1.90 11.15
C ARG A 156 -13.69 0.44 11.63
N PRO A 157 -13.26 -0.50 10.76
CA PRO A 157 -13.08 -1.88 11.16
C PRO A 157 -12.06 -2.02 12.30
N GLU A 158 -12.25 -3.03 13.17
CA GLU A 158 -11.23 -3.40 14.16
C GLU A 158 -9.95 -3.85 13.43
N ILE A 159 -8.82 -3.26 13.82
CA ILE A 159 -7.52 -3.64 13.29
C ILE A 159 -6.91 -4.71 14.19
N LEU A 160 -6.80 -5.93 13.68
CA LEU A 160 -6.09 -7.01 14.32
C LEU A 160 -4.57 -6.84 14.15
N THR A 161 -3.80 -7.55 14.97
CA THR A 161 -2.38 -7.78 14.66
C THR A 161 -2.26 -8.89 13.61
N PHE A 162 -1.16 -8.92 12.85
CA PHE A 162 -0.85 -10.00 11.90
C PHE A 162 -1.01 -11.38 12.57
N LYS A 163 -0.42 -11.57 13.76
CA LYS A 163 -0.52 -12.83 14.51
C LYS A 163 -1.97 -13.26 14.78
N LYS A 164 -2.83 -12.32 15.19
CA LYS A 164 -4.24 -12.62 15.45
C LYS A 164 -5.01 -12.91 14.16
N ALA A 165 -4.76 -12.16 13.09
CA ALA A 165 -5.40 -12.36 11.81
C ALA A 165 -4.99 -13.69 11.18
N ASN A 166 -3.69 -14.06 11.26
CA ASN A 166 -3.19 -15.35 10.79
C ASN A 166 -3.81 -16.51 11.57
N ALA A 167 -3.87 -16.42 12.90
CA ALA A 167 -4.49 -17.45 13.75
C ALA A 167 -6.00 -17.65 13.45
N LYS A 168 -6.67 -16.63 12.92
CA LYS A 168 -8.07 -16.69 12.48
C LYS A 168 -8.23 -17.15 11.03
N GLY A 169 -7.15 -17.43 10.29
CA GLY A 169 -7.20 -17.81 8.88
C GLY A 169 -7.70 -16.70 7.95
N ILE A 170 -7.50 -15.42 8.33
CA ILE A 170 -7.94 -14.26 7.53
C ILE A 170 -6.91 -13.93 6.44
N ILE A 171 -5.64 -14.31 6.68
CA ILE A 171 -4.53 -14.01 5.77
C ILE A 171 -4.43 -15.12 4.73
N ASP A 172 -4.48 -14.75 3.45
CA ASP A 172 -4.44 -15.65 2.29
C ASP A 172 -3.27 -15.36 1.33
N TRP A 173 -2.26 -14.65 1.80
CA TRP A 173 -1.07 -14.21 1.04
C TRP A 173 0.22 -14.39 1.83
#